data_6f59fb1e912bbafaadc87d2548b7cd3a
#
_entry.id   6f59fb1e912bbafaadc87d2548b7cd3a
#
_cell.length_a   1.000
_cell.length_b   1.000
_cell.length_c   1.000
_cell.angle_alpha   90.00
_cell.angle_beta   90.00
_cell.angle_gamma   90.00
#
_symmetry.space_group_name_H-M   'P 1'
#
loop_
_entity.id
_entity.type
_entity.pdbx_description
1 polymer ?
#
loop_
_entity_poly.entity_id
_entity_poly.type
_entity_poly.pdbx_seq_one_letter_code
_entity_poly.pdbx_strand_id
1 'polypeptide(L)'
;LLAAMQQDSGTPITELRVDGGATANNLLMQFQADILGIPVVRPRYAETTALGAAYLAGLGVNFWSSQDEIAANWQSERRFLPQLDTAAAQARLVDWARAVERTRGWSRPAAPNV
;
A
#
# COMPACT_ATOMS: atom_id res chain seq x y z
N LEU A 1 1.18 9.42 0.89
CA LEU A 1 0.44 8.70 1.94
C LEU A 1 1.42 8.04 2.92
N LEU A 2 2.28 7.10 2.48
CA LEU A 2 3.17 6.34 3.35
C LEU A 2 4.07 7.24 4.23
N ALA A 3 4.69 8.27 3.63
CA ALA A 3 5.53 9.23 4.36
C ALA A 3 4.75 9.97 5.46
N ALA A 4 3.50 10.35 5.19
CA ALA A 4 2.63 10.96 6.21
C ALA A 4 2.30 9.97 7.33
N MET A 5 1.99 8.71 7.00
CA MET A 5 1.73 7.67 8.01
C MET A 5 2.94 7.41 8.91
N GLN A 6 4.17 7.38 8.35
CA GLN A 6 5.39 7.25 9.14
C GLN A 6 5.62 8.46 10.04
N GLN A 7 5.36 9.66 9.54
CA GLN A 7 5.48 10.90 10.31
C GLN A 7 4.48 10.93 11.47
N ASP A 8 3.22 10.58 11.21
CA ASP A 8 2.15 10.62 12.21
C ASP A 8 2.31 9.53 13.28
N SER A 9 2.75 8.33 12.88
CA SER A 9 2.91 7.20 13.82
C SER A 9 4.25 7.19 14.56
N GLY A 10 5.25 7.89 14.06
CA GLY A 10 6.63 7.81 14.56
C GLY A 10 7.28 6.42 14.35
N THR A 11 6.62 5.51 13.64
CA THR A 11 7.09 4.13 13.43
C THR A 11 7.61 3.95 12.01
N PRO A 12 8.85 3.45 11.83
CA PRO A 12 9.37 3.15 10.50
C PRO A 12 8.57 2.04 9.83
N ILE A 13 8.15 2.25 8.59
CA ILE A 13 7.53 1.20 7.77
C ILE A 13 8.63 0.46 7.04
N THR A 14 8.82 -0.83 7.35
CA THR A 14 9.90 -1.65 6.80
C THR A 14 9.50 -2.50 5.61
N GLU A 15 8.21 -2.71 5.39
CA GLU A 15 7.64 -3.37 4.22
C GLU A 15 6.21 -2.90 3.98
N LEU A 16 5.76 -2.96 2.73
CA LEU A 16 4.37 -2.71 2.34
C LEU A 16 3.71 -4.01 1.91
N ARG A 17 2.69 -4.46 2.65
CA ARG A 17 1.83 -5.57 2.21
C ARG A 17 0.68 -5.02 1.39
N VAL A 18 0.43 -5.65 0.24
CA VAL A 18 -0.55 -5.19 -0.76
C VAL A 18 -1.60 -6.26 -1.01
N ASP A 19 -2.81 -5.85 -1.38
CA ASP A 19 -3.91 -6.75 -1.71
C ASP A 19 -4.78 -6.22 -2.87
N GLY A 20 -5.75 -7.01 -3.28
CA GLY A 20 -6.68 -6.68 -4.34
C GLY A 20 -6.14 -6.93 -5.75
N GLY A 21 -7.04 -6.85 -6.74
CA GLY A 21 -6.78 -7.25 -8.13
C GLY A 21 -5.62 -6.52 -8.81
N ALA A 22 -5.37 -5.24 -8.46
CA ALA A 22 -4.26 -4.47 -9.03
C ALA A 22 -2.88 -5.04 -8.70
N THR A 23 -2.76 -5.83 -7.63
CA THR A 23 -1.50 -6.45 -7.21
C THR A 23 -0.98 -7.52 -8.17
N ALA A 24 -1.83 -8.02 -9.06
CA ALA A 24 -1.42 -8.94 -10.14
C ALA A 24 -0.45 -8.28 -11.14
N ASN A 25 -0.43 -6.94 -11.21
CA ASN A 25 0.47 -6.21 -12.08
C ASN A 25 1.87 -6.11 -11.47
N ASN A 26 2.78 -6.95 -11.95
CA ASN A 26 4.16 -6.99 -11.45
C ASN A 26 4.92 -5.68 -11.67
N LEU A 27 4.66 -4.97 -12.78
CA LEU A 27 5.32 -3.69 -13.06
C LEU A 27 4.89 -2.63 -12.03
N LEU A 28 3.60 -2.58 -11.71
CA LEU A 28 3.07 -1.69 -10.69
C LEU A 28 3.68 -1.98 -9.32
N MET A 29 3.78 -3.26 -8.94
CA MET A 29 4.37 -3.67 -7.66
C MET A 29 5.86 -3.32 -7.57
N GLN A 30 6.61 -3.57 -8.65
CA GLN A 30 8.03 -3.20 -8.71
C GLN A 30 8.21 -1.68 -8.65
N PHE A 31 7.41 -0.94 -9.41
CA PHE A 31 7.44 0.53 -9.38
C PHE A 31 7.17 1.09 -7.98
N GLN A 32 6.20 0.51 -7.25
CA GLN A 32 5.93 0.92 -5.87
C GLN A 32 7.13 0.63 -4.95
N ALA A 33 7.74 -0.54 -5.05
CA ALA A 33 8.94 -0.86 -4.27
C ALA A 33 10.07 0.13 -4.56
N ASP A 34 10.30 0.44 -5.82
CA ASP A 34 11.33 1.36 -6.28
C ASP A 34 11.14 2.79 -5.75
N ILE A 35 9.91 3.31 -5.84
CA ILE A 35 9.59 4.67 -5.38
C ILE A 35 9.58 4.80 -3.86
N LEU A 36 9.14 3.75 -3.16
CA LEU A 36 9.05 3.76 -1.69
C LEU A 36 10.39 3.44 -1.03
N GLY A 37 11.33 2.81 -1.74
CA GLY A 37 12.60 2.36 -1.19
C GLY A 37 12.47 1.24 -0.16
N ILE A 38 11.31 0.56 -0.11
CA ILE A 38 11.02 -0.55 0.80
C ILE A 38 10.43 -1.73 0.03
N PRO A 39 10.57 -2.96 0.54
CA PRO A 39 9.94 -4.12 -0.06
C PRO A 39 8.41 -3.99 -0.15
N VAL A 40 7.86 -4.40 -1.30
CA VAL A 40 6.41 -4.61 -1.48
C VAL A 40 6.14 -6.10 -1.52
N VAL A 41 5.22 -6.59 -0.67
CA VAL A 41 4.95 -8.02 -0.48
C VAL A 41 3.52 -8.33 -0.88
N ARG A 42 3.39 -9.17 -1.91
CA ARG A 42 2.10 -9.67 -2.39
C ARG A 42 1.78 -11.00 -1.69
N PRO A 43 0.58 -11.13 -1.09
CA PRO A 43 0.15 -12.38 -0.50
C PRO A 43 -0.23 -13.40 -1.56
N ARG A 44 -0.23 -14.68 -1.20
CA ARG A 44 -0.71 -15.77 -2.06
C ARG A 44 -2.20 -15.63 -2.39
N TYR A 45 -2.98 -15.12 -1.44
CA TYR A 45 -4.42 -14.86 -1.58
C TYR A 45 -4.65 -13.35 -1.56
N ALA A 46 -5.01 -12.79 -2.70
CA ALA A 46 -5.17 -11.33 -2.86
C ALA A 46 -6.54 -10.79 -2.40
N GLU A 47 -7.51 -11.68 -2.13
CA GLU A 47 -8.85 -11.31 -1.66
C GLU A 47 -8.89 -11.24 -0.12
N THR A 48 -8.12 -10.31 0.45
CA THR A 48 -7.94 -10.23 1.90
C THR A 48 -9.18 -9.74 2.64
N THR A 49 -10.08 -9.01 1.98
CA THR A 49 -11.34 -8.55 2.60
C THR A 49 -12.26 -9.73 2.94
N ALA A 50 -12.49 -10.64 1.98
CA ALA A 50 -13.30 -11.84 2.21
C ALA A 50 -12.61 -12.77 3.23
N LEU A 51 -11.29 -12.93 3.11
CA LEU A 51 -10.51 -13.75 4.04
C LEU A 51 -10.55 -13.18 5.47
N GLY A 52 -10.48 -11.87 5.62
CA GLY A 52 -10.58 -11.18 6.91
C GLY A 52 -11.95 -11.41 7.57
N ALA A 53 -13.03 -11.31 6.81
CA ALA A 53 -14.37 -11.62 7.30
C ALA A 53 -14.50 -13.09 7.77
N ALA A 54 -13.92 -14.04 6.99
CA ALA A 54 -13.89 -15.46 7.36
C ALA A 54 -13.07 -15.70 8.63
N TYR A 55 -11.94 -15.02 8.80
CA TYR A 55 -11.11 -15.12 10.00
C TYR A 55 -11.85 -14.59 11.25
N LEU A 56 -12.52 -13.44 11.13
CA LEU A 56 -13.32 -12.89 12.24
C LEU A 56 -14.46 -13.81 12.63
N ALA A 57 -15.17 -14.37 11.64
CA ALA A 57 -16.23 -15.35 11.90
C ALA A 57 -15.67 -16.61 12.61
N GLY A 58 -14.54 -17.12 12.13
CA GLY A 58 -13.87 -18.28 12.72
C GLY A 58 -13.41 -18.05 14.16
N LEU A 59 -12.91 -16.85 14.49
CA LEU A 59 -12.61 -16.46 15.87
C LEU A 59 -13.88 -16.44 16.72
N GLY A 60 -14.99 -15.88 16.17
CA GLY A 60 -16.26 -15.78 16.89
C GLY A 60 -16.89 -17.14 17.25
N VAL A 61 -16.61 -18.19 16.49
CA VAL A 61 -17.08 -19.56 16.76
C VAL A 61 -15.99 -20.50 17.30
N ASN A 62 -14.83 -19.96 17.69
CA ASN A 62 -13.67 -20.69 18.20
C ASN A 62 -13.12 -21.76 17.23
N PHE A 63 -13.23 -21.52 15.92
CA PHE A 63 -12.55 -22.34 14.90
C PHE A 63 -11.04 -22.08 14.91
N TRP A 64 -10.62 -20.82 15.11
CA TRP A 64 -9.26 -20.42 15.47
C TRP A 64 -9.22 -19.94 16.91
N SER A 65 -8.17 -20.33 17.63
CA SER A 65 -8.02 -20.03 19.04
C SER A 65 -7.50 -18.62 19.30
N SER A 66 -6.79 -18.03 18.31
CA SER A 66 -6.14 -16.72 18.46
C SER A 66 -5.86 -16.05 17.10
N GLN A 67 -5.56 -14.75 17.16
CA GLN A 67 -5.08 -14.00 16.00
C GLN A 67 -3.69 -14.49 15.55
N ASP A 68 -2.86 -14.99 16.45
CA ASP A 68 -1.53 -15.51 16.12
C ASP A 68 -1.64 -16.78 15.26
N GLU A 69 -2.61 -17.64 15.55
CA GLU A 69 -2.90 -18.82 14.72
C GLU A 69 -3.32 -18.40 13.30
N ILE A 70 -4.13 -17.36 13.17
CA ILE A 70 -4.51 -16.81 11.87
C ILE A 70 -3.28 -16.20 11.17
N ALA A 71 -2.47 -15.43 11.88
CA ALA A 71 -1.27 -14.80 11.33
C ALA A 71 -0.28 -15.84 10.78
N ALA A 72 -0.19 -17.01 11.41
CA ALA A 72 0.65 -18.13 10.95
C ALA A 72 0.19 -18.69 9.58
N ASN A 73 -1.07 -18.51 9.20
CA ASN A 73 -1.59 -18.93 7.90
C ASN A 73 -1.24 -17.96 6.76
N TRP A 74 -0.71 -16.77 7.08
CA TRP A 74 -0.35 -15.80 6.07
C TRP A 74 0.85 -16.27 5.25
N GLN A 75 0.72 -16.28 3.93
CA GLN A 75 1.76 -16.71 2.99
C GLN A 75 2.01 -15.61 1.96
N SER A 76 3.29 -15.26 1.77
CA SER A 76 3.69 -14.41 0.67
C SER A 76 3.78 -15.23 -0.61
N GLU A 77 3.28 -14.68 -1.72
CA GLU A 77 3.51 -15.23 -3.05
C GLU A 77 4.80 -14.63 -3.64
N ARG A 78 4.93 -13.29 -3.54
CA ARG A 78 6.08 -12.59 -4.11
C ARG A 78 6.47 -11.37 -3.30
N ARG A 79 7.78 -11.14 -3.24
CA ARG A 79 8.41 -9.96 -2.63
C ARG A 79 9.14 -9.19 -3.73
N PHE A 80 8.79 -7.91 -3.90
CA PHE A 80 9.43 -6.99 -4.82
C PHE A 80 10.39 -6.12 -4.02
N LEU A 81 11.68 -6.21 -4.32
CA LEU A 81 12.70 -5.39 -3.67
C LEU A 81 12.95 -4.14 -4.50
N PRO A 82 13.28 -2.99 -3.87
CA PRO A 82 13.71 -1.80 -4.58
C PRO A 82 14.91 -2.11 -5.49
N GLN A 83 14.84 -1.69 -6.74
CA GLN A 83 15.89 -1.84 -7.76
C GLN A 83 16.41 -0.49 -8.27
N LEU A 84 15.59 0.56 -8.09
CA LEU A 84 15.95 1.90 -8.48
C LEU A 84 16.83 2.54 -7.38
N ASP A 85 17.87 3.26 -7.78
CA ASP A 85 18.65 4.02 -6.81
C ASP A 85 17.82 5.18 -6.20
N THR A 86 18.23 5.60 -5.02
CA THR A 86 17.49 6.61 -4.24
C THR A 86 17.41 7.96 -4.98
N ALA A 87 18.44 8.36 -5.72
CA ALA A 87 18.43 9.62 -6.42
C ALA A 87 17.43 9.61 -7.59
N ALA A 88 17.37 8.51 -8.33
CA ALA A 88 16.40 8.33 -9.41
C ALA A 88 14.95 8.24 -8.88
N ALA A 89 14.73 7.57 -7.75
CA ALA A 89 13.42 7.53 -7.09
C ALA A 89 13.00 8.94 -6.65
N GLN A 90 13.91 9.68 -6.02
CA GLN A 90 13.65 11.05 -5.57
C GLN A 90 13.33 12.00 -6.74
N ALA A 91 14.03 11.91 -7.85
CA ALA A 91 13.74 12.71 -9.04
C ALA A 91 12.30 12.50 -9.54
N ARG A 92 11.82 11.26 -9.56
CA ARG A 92 10.43 10.92 -9.93
C ARG A 92 9.41 11.48 -8.94
N LEU A 93 9.72 11.47 -7.64
CA LEU A 93 8.86 12.05 -6.60
C LEU A 93 8.75 13.58 -6.74
N VAL A 94 9.85 14.26 -7.09
CA VAL A 94 9.85 15.71 -7.38
C VAL A 94 8.98 16.02 -8.60
N ASP A 95 9.10 15.26 -9.69
CA ASP A 95 8.27 15.43 -10.87
C ASP A 95 6.78 15.17 -10.56
N TRP A 96 6.49 14.16 -9.77
CA TRP A 96 5.14 13.88 -9.30
C TRP A 96 4.56 15.04 -8.47
N ALA A 97 5.32 15.55 -7.50
CA ALA A 97 4.90 16.68 -6.67
C ALA A 97 4.60 17.92 -7.53
N ARG A 98 5.43 18.18 -8.56
CA ARG A 98 5.21 19.27 -9.53
C ARG A 98 3.94 19.05 -10.35
N ALA A 99 3.65 17.82 -10.75
CA ALA A 99 2.41 17.49 -11.48
C ALA A 99 1.17 17.70 -10.60
N VAL A 100 1.22 17.24 -9.34
CA VAL A 100 0.13 17.45 -8.36
C VAL A 100 -0.12 18.95 -8.13
N GLU A 101 0.94 19.74 -7.94
CA GLU A 101 0.79 21.20 -7.72
C GLU A 101 0.09 21.89 -8.89
N ARG A 102 0.34 21.46 -10.14
CA ARG A 102 -0.33 22.02 -11.33
C ARG A 102 -1.82 21.67 -11.43
N THR A 103 -2.28 20.68 -10.70
CA THR A 103 -3.72 20.31 -10.66
C THR A 103 -4.47 21.01 -9.53
N ARG A 104 -3.78 21.62 -8.59
CA ARG A 104 -4.41 22.37 -7.50
C ARG A 104 -5.12 23.62 -8.04
N GLY A 105 -6.28 23.92 -7.49
CA GLY A 105 -7.07 25.05 -7.94
C GLY A 105 -7.70 24.89 -9.34
N TRP A 106 -7.74 23.66 -9.86
CA TRP A 106 -8.37 23.38 -11.17
C TRP A 106 -9.85 23.76 -11.20
N SER A 107 -10.60 23.49 -10.14
CA SER A 107 -12.00 23.91 -10.01
C SER A 107 -12.06 25.41 -9.74
N ARG A 108 -12.68 26.17 -10.65
CA ARG A 108 -12.98 27.57 -10.39
C ARG A 108 -14.05 27.65 -9.29
N PRO A 109 -13.94 28.60 -8.34
CA PRO A 109 -15.06 28.89 -7.45
C PRO A 109 -16.29 29.19 -8.30
N ALA A 110 -17.44 28.65 -7.91
CA ALA A 110 -18.70 29.04 -8.55
C ALA A 110 -18.82 30.57 -8.46
N ALA A 111 -19.16 31.23 -9.59
CA ALA A 111 -19.43 32.65 -9.56
C ALA A 111 -20.53 32.91 -8.52
N PRO A 112 -20.41 33.93 -7.67
CA PRO A 112 -21.49 34.27 -6.76
C PRO A 112 -22.76 34.52 -7.58
N ASN A 113 -23.84 33.83 -7.21
CA ASN A 113 -25.16 34.12 -7.78
C ASN A 113 -25.46 35.58 -7.51
N VAL A 114 -25.48 36.36 -8.58
CA VAL A 114 -25.96 37.77 -8.59
C VAL A 114 -27.46 37.75 -8.58
#